data_58d2a6f22bac5f5edfee9645ea4e7e9e
#
_entry.id   58d2a6f22bac5f5edfee9645ea4e7e9e
#
_cell.length_a   1.000
_cell.length_b   1.000
_cell.length_c   1.000
_cell.angle_alpha   90.00
_cell.angle_beta   90.00
_cell.angle_gamma   90.00
#
_symmetry.space_group_name_H-M   'P 1'
#
loop_
_entity.id
_entity.type
_entity.pdbx_description
1 polymer ?
#
loop_
_entity_poly.entity_id
_entity_poly.type
_entity_poly.pdbx_seq_one_letter_code
_entity_poly.pdbx_strand_id
1 'polypeptide(L)'
;MTVIFVDPRHPSMVPVEAVGLLAGDLQYTEELPVRLAWTLSTARPVYIGEDAPALLSSDRNHPEVRARIKAGARVIAPPERQGEKLIDAVAVMDRLRTNGPWESTQTHDSLRRYLLEETYELFDAVRTGDADELRGELGDVLLQVLFHARIAEDAPEHPFNIDDVAETLLNKLGNRIPVILGGGGDSASISLEEQLAQWEERKAQEKDRDSCLDGVSSSQPALALTQKVLGRVTAAGLPTELIPAQLLSVRIDLDGDAENQLRADTLEFMDTVRRAEKDILVGRRGDDVAAELDVSDLREVSAEEWRAHWRQAPVEPVEAKDVELTAEEQQPDVHDDEPEDSGQSKSA
;
A
#
# COMPACT_ATOMS: atom_id res chain seq x y z
N MET A 1 25.13 -39.53 -11.60
CA MET A 1 25.41 -38.06 -11.60
C MET A 1 24.38 -37.33 -10.77
N THR A 2 24.79 -36.25 -10.12
CA THR A 2 23.91 -35.44 -9.31
C THR A 2 24.09 -33.97 -9.66
N VAL A 3 22.98 -33.22 -9.86
CA VAL A 3 22.98 -31.77 -9.97
C VAL A 3 22.54 -31.20 -8.65
N ILE A 4 23.35 -30.32 -8.09
CA ILE A 4 23.09 -29.63 -6.80
C ILE A 4 22.79 -28.18 -7.11
N PHE A 5 21.59 -27.73 -6.77
CA PHE A 5 21.25 -26.31 -6.88
C PHE A 5 21.50 -25.59 -5.56
N VAL A 6 22.03 -24.38 -5.67
CA VAL A 6 22.10 -23.41 -4.60
C VAL A 6 21.26 -22.19 -4.95
N ASP A 7 20.78 -21.51 -3.95
CA ASP A 7 20.05 -20.23 -4.16
C ASP A 7 21.06 -19.16 -4.61
N PRO A 8 20.87 -18.50 -5.77
CA PRO A 8 21.76 -17.45 -6.24
C PRO A 8 21.90 -16.26 -5.27
N ARG A 9 20.92 -16.04 -4.40
CA ARG A 9 20.95 -15.01 -3.34
C ARG A 9 21.80 -15.45 -2.14
N HIS A 10 21.84 -16.74 -1.87
CA HIS A 10 22.56 -17.37 -0.77
C HIS A 10 23.41 -18.57 -1.23
N PRO A 11 24.37 -18.36 -2.15
CA PRO A 11 25.09 -19.45 -2.80
C PRO A 11 25.95 -20.28 -1.85
N SER A 12 26.22 -19.78 -0.65
CA SER A 12 26.91 -20.52 0.42
C SER A 12 26.00 -21.46 1.21
N MET A 13 24.68 -21.34 1.05
CA MET A 13 23.70 -22.24 1.68
C MET A 13 23.46 -23.46 0.78
N VAL A 14 23.94 -24.61 1.19
CA VAL A 14 23.80 -25.86 0.43
C VAL A 14 22.80 -26.77 1.11
N PRO A 15 21.98 -27.50 0.37
CA PRO A 15 21.11 -28.54 0.95
C PRO A 15 21.94 -29.56 1.74
N VAL A 16 21.47 -29.96 2.91
CA VAL A 16 22.18 -30.89 3.81
C VAL A 16 22.49 -32.22 3.11
N GLU A 17 21.60 -32.67 2.22
CA GLU A 17 21.80 -33.91 1.44
C GLU A 17 22.97 -33.81 0.44
N ALA A 18 23.42 -32.59 0.11
CA ALA A 18 24.52 -32.36 -0.82
C ALA A 18 25.88 -32.33 -0.12
N VAL A 19 25.94 -32.13 1.20
CA VAL A 19 27.18 -31.90 1.96
C VAL A 19 28.22 -33.01 1.68
N GLY A 20 27.81 -34.24 1.68
CA GLY A 20 28.71 -35.38 1.39
C GLY A 20 29.27 -35.39 -0.05
N LEU A 21 28.58 -34.76 -1.00
CA LEU A 21 29.00 -34.69 -2.40
C LEU A 21 30.01 -33.56 -2.65
N LEU A 22 30.01 -32.54 -1.80
CA LEU A 22 30.87 -31.37 -1.94
C LEU A 22 32.35 -31.66 -1.64
N ALA A 23 32.63 -32.74 -0.92
CA ALA A 23 33.99 -33.17 -0.62
C ALA A 23 34.59 -34.08 -1.70
N GLY A 24 33.75 -34.52 -2.68
CA GLY A 24 34.14 -35.41 -3.76
C GLY A 24 34.57 -34.67 -5.03
N ASP A 25 34.62 -35.42 -6.14
CA ASP A 25 34.84 -34.85 -7.48
C ASP A 25 33.60 -34.02 -7.89
N LEU A 26 33.79 -32.71 -8.04
CA LEU A 26 32.73 -31.73 -8.20
C LEU A 26 33.07 -30.76 -9.33
N GLN A 27 32.11 -30.51 -10.20
CA GLN A 27 32.17 -29.36 -11.13
C GLN A 27 31.20 -28.26 -10.71
N TYR A 28 31.48 -27.06 -11.14
CA TYR A 28 30.59 -25.90 -10.90
C TYR A 28 30.43 -25.04 -12.16
N THR A 29 29.29 -24.39 -12.27
CA THR A 29 28.96 -23.45 -13.36
C THR A 29 29.48 -22.05 -13.06
N GLU A 30 29.78 -21.27 -14.11
CA GLU A 30 30.51 -20.01 -14.04
C GLU A 30 29.77 -18.86 -13.34
N GLU A 31 28.47 -18.93 -13.20
CA GLU A 31 27.66 -17.92 -12.52
C GLU A 31 27.81 -17.95 -11.01
N LEU A 32 28.40 -19.03 -10.46
CA LEU A 32 28.63 -19.12 -9.02
C LEU A 32 29.77 -18.18 -8.57
N PRO A 33 29.64 -17.56 -7.38
CA PRO A 33 30.67 -16.69 -6.86
C PRO A 33 32.02 -17.40 -6.74
N VAL A 34 33.08 -16.77 -7.23
CA VAL A 34 34.46 -17.30 -7.21
C VAL A 34 34.89 -17.72 -5.80
N ARG A 35 34.44 -17.01 -4.75
CA ARG A 35 34.72 -17.36 -3.36
C ARG A 35 34.19 -18.76 -2.98
N LEU A 36 33.00 -19.11 -3.47
CA LEU A 36 32.41 -20.43 -3.21
C LEU A 36 33.26 -21.54 -3.86
N ALA A 37 33.63 -21.34 -5.12
CA ALA A 37 34.50 -22.27 -5.83
C ALA A 37 35.84 -22.50 -5.13
N TRP A 38 36.44 -21.48 -4.56
CA TRP A 38 37.72 -21.57 -3.86
C TRP A 38 37.63 -22.27 -2.49
N THR A 39 36.48 -22.32 -1.87
CA THR A 39 36.28 -23.05 -0.60
C THR A 39 36.14 -24.56 -0.83
N LEU A 40 35.89 -24.98 -2.05
CA LEU A 40 35.69 -26.38 -2.44
C LEU A 40 36.97 -26.91 -3.11
N SER A 41 37.85 -27.49 -2.34
CA SER A 41 39.23 -27.85 -2.75
C SER A 41 39.33 -28.80 -3.98
N THR A 42 38.26 -29.54 -4.27
CA THR A 42 38.20 -30.50 -5.37
C THR A 42 37.33 -30.01 -6.55
N ALA A 43 36.75 -28.81 -6.41
CA ALA A 43 35.83 -28.28 -7.41
C ALA A 43 36.58 -27.66 -8.59
N ARG A 44 36.09 -27.91 -9.80
CA ARG A 44 36.59 -27.31 -11.05
C ARG A 44 35.45 -26.76 -11.89
N PRO A 45 35.73 -25.79 -12.74
CA PRO A 45 34.72 -25.27 -13.69
C PRO A 45 34.19 -26.41 -14.58
N VAL A 46 32.93 -26.32 -14.96
CA VAL A 46 32.22 -27.35 -15.73
C VAL A 46 32.85 -27.66 -17.08
N TYR A 47 33.58 -26.70 -17.67
CA TYR A 47 34.26 -26.86 -18.96
C TYR A 47 35.69 -27.46 -18.85
N ILE A 48 36.13 -27.83 -17.62
CA ILE A 48 37.45 -28.40 -17.39
C ILE A 48 37.35 -29.87 -17.02
N GLY A 49 38.00 -30.74 -17.84
CA GLY A 49 38.11 -32.17 -17.61
C GLY A 49 36.86 -32.95 -17.97
N GLU A 50 36.82 -34.21 -17.53
CA GLU A 50 35.67 -35.09 -17.70
C GLU A 50 34.53 -34.70 -16.73
N ASP A 51 33.32 -35.15 -17.07
CA ASP A 51 32.14 -34.87 -16.24
C ASP A 51 32.28 -35.46 -14.85
N ALA A 52 32.21 -34.59 -13.85
CA ALA A 52 32.22 -35.00 -12.45
C ALA A 52 30.89 -35.68 -12.04
N PRO A 53 30.92 -36.58 -11.05
CA PRO A 53 29.70 -37.17 -10.49
C PRO A 53 28.69 -36.15 -9.93
N ALA A 54 29.18 -34.98 -9.51
CA ALA A 54 28.34 -33.89 -9.01
C ALA A 54 28.60 -32.57 -9.76
N LEU A 55 27.54 -31.82 -10.02
CA LEU A 55 27.56 -30.48 -10.60
C LEU A 55 26.83 -29.51 -9.68
N LEU A 56 27.50 -28.42 -9.26
CA LEU A 56 26.95 -27.36 -8.49
C LEU A 56 26.58 -26.17 -9.40
N SER A 57 25.38 -25.66 -9.29
CA SER A 57 24.90 -24.54 -10.10
C SER A 57 23.84 -23.73 -9.36
N SER A 58 23.69 -22.47 -9.73
CA SER A 58 22.52 -21.65 -9.36
C SER A 58 21.59 -21.35 -10.55
N ASP A 59 22.01 -21.70 -11.77
CA ASP A 59 21.23 -21.53 -13.00
C ASP A 59 20.62 -22.86 -13.49
N ARG A 60 19.29 -22.96 -13.37
CA ARG A 60 18.52 -24.11 -13.87
C ARG A 60 18.52 -24.20 -15.40
N ASN A 61 18.81 -23.10 -16.09
CA ASN A 61 18.80 -23.02 -17.56
C ASN A 61 20.18 -23.24 -18.19
N HIS A 62 21.24 -23.36 -17.38
CA HIS A 62 22.57 -23.59 -17.87
C HIS A 62 22.60 -24.85 -18.75
N PRO A 63 23.25 -24.82 -19.94
CA PRO A 63 23.26 -25.95 -20.91
C PRO A 63 23.67 -27.28 -20.29
N GLU A 64 24.75 -27.28 -19.51
CA GLU A 64 25.27 -28.51 -18.87
C GLU A 64 24.33 -29.05 -17.78
N VAL A 65 23.69 -28.16 -17.02
CA VAL A 65 22.68 -28.53 -16.03
C VAL A 65 21.52 -29.25 -16.71
N ARG A 66 21.02 -28.67 -17.81
CA ARG A 66 19.92 -29.26 -18.59
C ARG A 66 20.32 -30.61 -19.24
N ALA A 67 21.55 -30.68 -19.75
CA ALA A 67 22.06 -31.91 -20.34
C ALA A 67 22.11 -33.05 -19.31
N ARG A 68 22.66 -32.80 -18.11
CA ARG A 68 22.74 -33.80 -17.04
C ARG A 68 21.38 -34.20 -16.48
N ILE A 69 20.47 -33.27 -16.31
CA ILE A 69 19.09 -33.55 -15.87
C ILE A 69 18.38 -34.41 -16.94
N LYS A 70 18.54 -34.09 -18.24
CA LYS A 70 18.00 -34.90 -19.35
C LYS A 70 18.59 -36.30 -19.38
N ALA A 71 19.86 -36.47 -19.00
CA ALA A 71 20.53 -37.74 -18.86
C ALA A 71 20.14 -38.54 -17.60
N GLY A 72 19.20 -38.04 -16.79
CA GLY A 72 18.70 -38.72 -15.60
C GLY A 72 19.50 -38.44 -14.30
N ALA A 73 20.25 -37.34 -14.24
CA ALA A 73 20.95 -36.97 -13.02
C ALA A 73 19.95 -36.70 -11.87
N ARG A 74 20.29 -37.16 -10.66
CA ARG A 74 19.55 -36.79 -9.44
C ARG A 74 19.67 -35.28 -9.22
N VAL A 75 18.56 -34.64 -8.88
CA VAL A 75 18.53 -33.24 -8.55
C VAL A 75 18.39 -33.08 -7.04
N ILE A 76 19.28 -32.28 -6.44
CA ILE A 76 19.21 -31.83 -5.06
C ILE A 76 19.07 -30.32 -5.14
N ALA A 77 17.95 -29.77 -4.66
CA ALA A 77 17.67 -28.35 -4.69
C ALA A 77 17.02 -27.92 -3.36
N PRO A 78 17.24 -26.68 -2.93
CA PRO A 78 16.43 -26.13 -1.85
C PRO A 78 14.93 -26.24 -2.23
N PRO A 79 14.04 -26.53 -1.28
CA PRO A 79 12.61 -26.47 -1.56
C PRO A 79 12.21 -25.05 -1.95
N GLU A 80 11.42 -24.91 -3.02
CA GLU A 80 10.84 -23.63 -3.39
C GLU A 80 9.88 -23.19 -2.28
N ARG A 81 10.07 -21.98 -1.78
CA ARG A 81 9.18 -21.37 -0.78
C ARG A 81 8.24 -20.40 -1.45
N GLN A 82 6.99 -20.44 -1.04
CA GLN A 82 6.03 -19.42 -1.48
C GLN A 82 6.50 -18.05 -1.00
N GLY A 83 6.42 -17.04 -1.88
CA GLY A 83 6.85 -15.68 -1.57
C GLY A 83 8.30 -15.34 -1.95
N GLU A 84 9.13 -16.29 -2.38
CA GLU A 84 10.54 -16.00 -2.78
C GLU A 84 10.64 -14.97 -3.92
N LYS A 85 9.64 -14.92 -4.82
CA LYS A 85 9.58 -13.94 -5.90
C LYS A 85 9.41 -12.50 -5.41
N LEU A 86 8.90 -12.30 -4.19
CA LEU A 86 8.84 -10.96 -3.58
C LEU A 86 10.25 -10.43 -3.29
N ILE A 87 11.18 -11.29 -2.88
CA ILE A 87 12.58 -10.91 -2.65
C ILE A 87 13.26 -10.53 -3.98
N ASP A 88 12.97 -11.26 -5.06
CA ASP A 88 13.46 -10.92 -6.40
C ASP A 88 12.92 -9.54 -6.84
N ALA A 89 11.63 -9.26 -6.57
CA ALA A 89 11.00 -7.97 -6.88
C ALA A 89 11.63 -6.81 -6.09
N VAL A 90 11.93 -7.00 -4.81
CA VAL A 90 12.66 -6.02 -3.98
C VAL A 90 14.01 -5.69 -4.61
N ALA A 91 14.80 -6.72 -4.99
CA ALA A 91 16.11 -6.52 -5.61
C ALA A 91 16.02 -5.85 -7.00
N VAL A 92 14.95 -6.09 -7.75
CA VAL A 92 14.69 -5.37 -9.02
C VAL A 92 14.37 -3.91 -8.76
N MET A 93 13.52 -3.62 -7.78
CA MET A 93 13.18 -2.24 -7.41
C MET A 93 14.40 -1.44 -6.95
N ASP A 94 15.30 -2.01 -6.15
CA ASP A 94 16.54 -1.37 -5.74
C ASP A 94 17.41 -1.00 -6.96
N ARG A 95 17.55 -1.91 -7.93
CA ARG A 95 18.30 -1.63 -9.17
C ARG A 95 17.65 -0.56 -10.02
N LEU A 96 16.32 -0.55 -10.14
CA LEU A 96 15.57 0.48 -10.86
C LEU A 96 15.75 1.84 -10.20
N ARG A 97 15.60 1.92 -8.88
CA ARG A 97 15.78 3.16 -8.13
C ARG A 97 17.19 3.71 -8.25
N THR A 98 18.20 2.83 -8.23
CA THR A 98 19.62 3.21 -8.31
C THR A 98 20.05 3.63 -9.71
N ASN A 99 19.57 2.97 -10.76
CA ASN A 99 20.11 3.10 -12.11
C ASN A 99 19.08 3.62 -13.12
N GLY A 100 17.80 3.61 -12.81
CA GLY A 100 16.74 4.06 -13.70
C GLY A 100 16.67 5.59 -13.75
N PRO A 101 16.70 6.22 -14.95
CA PRO A 101 16.70 7.67 -15.04
C PRO A 101 15.37 8.31 -14.61
N TRP A 102 14.27 7.62 -14.77
CA TRP A 102 12.95 8.07 -14.30
C TRP A 102 12.72 7.69 -12.85
N GLU A 103 13.01 6.44 -12.49
CA GLU A 103 12.75 5.89 -11.16
C GLU A 103 13.55 6.59 -10.07
N SER A 104 14.80 6.98 -10.37
CA SER A 104 15.66 7.70 -9.42
C SER A 104 15.13 9.09 -9.05
N THR A 105 14.29 9.71 -9.89
CA THR A 105 13.72 11.05 -9.68
C THR A 105 12.37 11.05 -8.97
N GLN A 106 11.73 9.88 -8.82
CA GLN A 106 10.40 9.82 -8.23
C GLN A 106 10.40 10.14 -6.74
N THR A 107 9.30 10.75 -6.29
CA THR A 107 9.02 11.08 -4.90
C THR A 107 7.69 10.44 -4.48
N HIS A 108 7.41 10.38 -3.18
CA HIS A 108 6.11 9.95 -2.68
C HIS A 108 4.95 10.73 -3.33
N ASP A 109 5.13 12.04 -3.54
CA ASP A 109 4.09 12.89 -4.12
C ASP A 109 3.90 12.63 -5.62
N SER A 110 4.98 12.47 -6.39
CA SER A 110 4.89 12.21 -7.84
C SER A 110 4.21 10.87 -8.15
N LEU A 111 4.30 9.88 -7.24
CA LEU A 111 3.70 8.56 -7.39
C LEU A 111 2.24 8.47 -6.93
N ARG A 112 1.70 9.47 -6.23
CA ARG A 112 0.32 9.43 -5.71
C ARG A 112 -0.73 9.18 -6.79
N ARG A 113 -0.56 9.80 -7.97
CA ARG A 113 -1.49 9.61 -9.10
C ARG A 113 -1.51 8.17 -9.59
N TYR A 114 -0.34 7.54 -9.70
CA TYR A 114 -0.23 6.14 -10.13
C TYR A 114 -0.85 5.20 -9.10
N LEU A 115 -0.54 5.37 -7.81
CA LEU A 115 -1.16 4.57 -6.75
C LEU A 115 -2.70 4.64 -6.79
N LEU A 116 -3.26 5.82 -7.11
CA LEU A 116 -4.71 5.99 -7.25
C LEU A 116 -5.23 5.27 -8.50
N GLU A 117 -4.54 5.38 -9.64
CA GLU A 117 -4.84 4.72 -10.90
C GLU A 117 -4.87 3.20 -10.72
N GLU A 118 -3.77 2.60 -10.25
CA GLU A 118 -3.68 1.16 -9.98
C GLU A 118 -4.75 0.66 -9.00
N THR A 119 -5.14 1.52 -8.05
CA THR A 119 -6.23 1.16 -7.11
C THR A 119 -7.58 1.07 -7.82
N TYR A 120 -7.88 1.94 -8.77
CA TYR A 120 -9.13 1.87 -9.54
C TYR A 120 -9.11 0.74 -10.57
N GLU A 121 -7.98 0.48 -11.21
CA GLU A 121 -7.80 -0.66 -12.12
C GLU A 121 -7.98 -1.99 -11.38
N LEU A 122 -7.43 -2.10 -10.17
CA LEU A 122 -7.69 -3.24 -9.30
C LEU A 122 -9.18 -3.40 -8.97
N PHE A 123 -9.94 -2.30 -8.73
CA PHE A 123 -11.38 -2.40 -8.51
C PHE A 123 -12.11 -2.91 -9.74
N ASP A 124 -11.71 -2.49 -10.93
CA ASP A 124 -12.28 -3.00 -12.18
C ASP A 124 -11.95 -4.48 -12.39
N ALA A 125 -10.72 -4.90 -12.15
CA ALA A 125 -10.31 -6.31 -12.23
C ALA A 125 -11.09 -7.19 -11.23
N VAL A 126 -11.32 -6.72 -10.00
CA VAL A 126 -12.20 -7.40 -9.03
C VAL A 126 -13.62 -7.52 -9.54
N ARG A 127 -14.15 -6.50 -10.20
CA ARG A 127 -15.51 -6.48 -10.73
C ARG A 127 -15.68 -7.41 -11.94
N THR A 128 -14.68 -7.47 -12.83
CA THR A 128 -14.71 -8.39 -14.00
C THR A 128 -14.54 -9.85 -13.58
N GLY A 129 -13.77 -10.10 -12.51
CA GLY A 129 -13.45 -11.44 -12.02
C GLY A 129 -12.44 -12.17 -12.90
N ASP A 130 -11.77 -11.50 -13.84
CA ASP A 130 -10.68 -12.07 -14.62
C ASP A 130 -9.43 -12.26 -13.75
N ALA A 131 -8.95 -13.51 -13.68
CA ALA A 131 -7.83 -13.85 -12.82
C ALA A 131 -6.48 -13.31 -13.34
N ASP A 132 -6.35 -13.12 -14.63
CA ASP A 132 -5.12 -12.62 -15.24
C ASP A 132 -5.03 -11.10 -15.06
N GLU A 133 -6.14 -10.38 -15.28
CA GLU A 133 -6.25 -8.95 -14.96
C GLU A 133 -6.01 -8.72 -13.46
N LEU A 134 -6.71 -9.44 -12.59
CA LEU A 134 -6.55 -9.30 -11.14
C LEU A 134 -5.10 -9.53 -10.68
N ARG A 135 -4.41 -10.49 -11.29
CA ARG A 135 -3.00 -10.75 -10.99
C ARG A 135 -2.10 -9.61 -11.45
N GLY A 136 -2.39 -9.02 -12.61
CA GLY A 136 -1.70 -7.83 -13.13
C GLY A 136 -1.80 -6.67 -12.16
N GLU A 137 -3.04 -6.26 -11.86
CA GLU A 137 -3.31 -5.09 -11.01
C GLU A 137 -2.79 -5.25 -9.56
N LEU A 138 -2.85 -6.47 -9.02
CA LEU A 138 -2.18 -6.77 -7.73
C LEU A 138 -0.66 -6.60 -7.83
N GLY A 139 -0.06 -6.91 -8.98
CA GLY A 139 1.37 -6.66 -9.26
C GLY A 139 1.68 -5.17 -9.27
N ASP A 140 0.83 -4.34 -9.87
CA ASP A 140 1.03 -2.90 -9.98
C ASP A 140 0.81 -2.19 -8.64
N VAL A 141 -0.17 -2.60 -7.85
CA VAL A 141 -0.29 -2.14 -6.44
C VAL A 141 0.95 -2.55 -5.62
N LEU A 142 1.46 -3.77 -5.80
CA LEU A 142 2.69 -4.21 -5.13
C LEU A 142 3.90 -3.37 -5.59
N LEU A 143 4.00 -3.03 -6.87
CA LEU A 143 5.02 -2.12 -7.40
C LEU A 143 5.00 -0.78 -6.65
N GLN A 144 3.82 -0.20 -6.42
CA GLN A 144 3.69 1.05 -5.67
C GLN A 144 4.20 0.90 -4.23
N VAL A 145 3.87 -0.21 -3.57
CA VAL A 145 4.36 -0.48 -2.19
C VAL A 145 5.88 -0.56 -2.16
N LEU A 146 6.49 -1.33 -3.07
CA LEU A 146 7.93 -1.49 -3.16
C LEU A 146 8.63 -0.16 -3.49
N PHE A 147 8.05 0.62 -4.40
CA PHE A 147 8.60 1.90 -4.81
C PHE A 147 8.60 2.91 -3.65
N HIS A 148 7.47 3.03 -2.97
CA HIS A 148 7.36 3.91 -1.80
C HIS A 148 8.31 3.49 -0.67
N ALA A 149 8.43 2.19 -0.38
CA ALA A 149 9.38 1.70 0.62
C ALA A 149 10.84 2.03 0.25
N ARG A 150 11.19 1.86 -1.04
CA ARG A 150 12.54 2.16 -1.53
C ARG A 150 12.86 3.66 -1.53
N ILE A 151 11.88 4.52 -1.78
CA ILE A 151 12.03 5.99 -1.62
C ILE A 151 12.25 6.34 -0.16
N ALA A 152 11.49 5.71 0.75
CA ALA A 152 11.62 5.96 2.18
C ALA A 152 12.98 5.53 2.75
N GLU A 153 13.60 4.51 2.18
CA GLU A 153 14.95 4.08 2.54
C GLU A 153 16.02 5.15 2.24
N ASP A 154 15.80 5.98 1.20
CA ASP A 154 16.67 7.10 0.85
C ASP A 154 16.42 8.35 1.71
N ALA A 155 15.41 8.35 2.59
CA ALA A 155 15.04 9.55 3.35
C ALA A 155 16.13 9.95 4.35
N PRO A 156 16.47 11.24 4.47
CA PRO A 156 17.48 11.71 5.41
C PRO A 156 17.03 11.63 6.87
N GLU A 157 15.73 11.66 7.11
CA GLU A 157 15.12 11.58 8.44
C GLU A 157 14.17 10.40 8.50
N HIS A 158 14.30 9.59 9.54
CA HIS A 158 13.46 8.41 9.79
C HIS A 158 13.36 7.44 8.59
N PRO A 159 14.51 7.01 7.98
CA PRO A 159 14.46 6.06 6.88
C PRO A 159 13.87 4.73 7.34
N PHE A 160 13.14 4.08 6.44
CA PHE A 160 12.65 2.72 6.62
C PHE A 160 12.60 2.00 5.27
N ASN A 161 12.67 0.69 5.28
CA ASN A 161 12.66 -0.14 4.09
C ASN A 161 11.44 -1.08 4.03
N ILE A 162 11.42 -1.98 3.06
CA ILE A 162 10.30 -2.91 2.87
C ILE A 162 10.17 -3.93 4.00
N ASP A 163 11.27 -4.29 4.68
CA ASP A 163 11.22 -5.22 5.82
C ASP A 163 10.55 -4.56 7.02
N ASP A 164 10.79 -3.26 7.26
CA ASP A 164 10.12 -2.47 8.30
C ASP A 164 8.61 -2.36 8.02
N VAL A 165 8.21 -2.20 6.74
CA VAL A 165 6.81 -2.22 6.31
C VAL A 165 6.16 -3.58 6.59
N ALA A 166 6.86 -4.65 6.25
CA ALA A 166 6.40 -6.01 6.48
C ALA A 166 6.30 -6.33 7.99
N GLU A 167 7.29 -5.91 8.80
CA GLU A 167 7.27 -6.06 10.24
C GLU A 167 6.10 -5.31 10.87
N THR A 168 5.85 -4.06 10.42
CA THR A 168 4.70 -3.28 10.85
C THR A 168 3.37 -4.00 10.56
N LEU A 169 3.25 -4.60 9.38
CA LEU A 169 2.07 -5.40 9.02
C LEU A 169 1.93 -6.64 9.92
N LEU A 170 3.01 -7.38 10.12
CA LEU A 170 3.02 -8.59 10.96
C LEU A 170 2.65 -8.27 12.40
N ASN A 171 3.21 -7.21 12.98
CA ASN A 171 2.90 -6.73 14.32
C ASN A 171 1.41 -6.35 14.44
N LYS A 172 0.88 -5.61 13.45
CA LYS A 172 -0.53 -5.24 13.39
C LYS A 172 -1.45 -6.47 13.34
N LEU A 173 -1.13 -7.44 12.49
CA LEU A 173 -1.91 -8.68 12.39
C LEU A 173 -1.79 -9.51 13.67
N GLY A 174 -0.58 -9.64 14.24
CA GLY A 174 -0.33 -10.34 15.50
C GLY A 174 -1.13 -9.75 16.66
N ASN A 175 -1.21 -8.43 16.74
CA ASN A 175 -2.00 -7.76 17.77
C ASN A 175 -3.51 -7.92 17.57
N ARG A 176 -4.01 -7.88 16.32
CA ARG A 176 -5.45 -7.94 16.03
C ARG A 176 -6.06 -9.33 16.08
N ILE A 177 -5.31 -10.36 15.71
CA ILE A 177 -5.78 -11.74 15.62
C ILE A 177 -4.86 -12.77 16.31
N PRO A 178 -4.43 -12.54 17.57
CA PRO A 178 -3.49 -13.42 18.24
C PRO A 178 -4.05 -14.83 18.45
N VAL A 179 -5.37 -15.00 18.58
CA VAL A 179 -6.01 -16.30 18.75
C VAL A 179 -5.78 -17.20 17.54
N ILE A 180 -5.81 -16.65 16.33
CA ILE A 180 -5.58 -17.41 15.10
C ILE A 180 -4.09 -17.65 14.88
N LEU A 181 -3.24 -16.66 15.16
CA LEU A 181 -1.80 -16.74 14.90
C LEU A 181 -1.00 -17.46 15.99
N GLY A 182 -1.54 -17.50 17.23
CA GLY A 182 -0.87 -18.08 18.39
C GLY A 182 -0.80 -19.62 18.43
N GLY A 183 -1.39 -20.34 17.47
CA GLY A 183 -1.29 -21.80 17.33
C GLY A 183 -1.87 -22.61 18.50
N GLY A 184 -2.60 -21.98 19.42
CA GLY A 184 -3.30 -22.65 20.51
C GLY A 184 -4.56 -23.37 20.00
N GLY A 185 -4.79 -24.60 20.46
CA GLY A 185 -5.80 -25.52 19.93
C GLY A 185 -7.28 -25.09 19.95
N ASP A 186 -7.59 -23.85 20.30
CA ASP A 186 -8.97 -23.31 20.35
C ASP A 186 -9.30 -22.37 19.17
N SER A 187 -8.41 -22.22 18.19
CA SER A 187 -8.66 -21.36 17.02
C SER A 187 -9.84 -21.81 16.14
N ALA A 188 -10.31 -23.04 16.32
CA ALA A 188 -11.46 -23.60 15.60
C ALA A 188 -12.82 -23.23 16.21
N SER A 189 -12.86 -22.55 17.35
CA SER A 189 -14.10 -22.31 18.14
C SER A 189 -14.56 -20.83 18.12
N ILE A 190 -13.79 -19.93 17.56
CA ILE A 190 -14.17 -18.50 17.52
C ILE A 190 -15.19 -18.24 16.39
N SER A 191 -16.31 -17.62 16.70
CA SER A 191 -17.30 -17.23 15.70
C SER A 191 -16.81 -16.02 14.88
N LEU A 192 -17.38 -15.83 13.68
CA LEU A 192 -17.09 -14.66 12.86
C LEU A 192 -17.39 -13.34 13.58
N GLU A 193 -18.51 -13.31 14.33
CA GLU A 193 -18.93 -12.13 15.09
C GLU A 193 -17.95 -11.79 16.21
N GLU A 194 -17.50 -12.79 16.95
CA GLU A 194 -16.48 -12.62 17.99
C GLU A 194 -15.14 -12.16 17.42
N GLN A 195 -14.73 -12.72 16.28
CA GLN A 195 -13.50 -12.29 15.61
C GLN A 195 -13.56 -10.83 15.17
N LEU A 196 -14.69 -10.42 14.56
CA LEU A 196 -14.89 -9.04 14.13
C LEU A 196 -14.93 -8.07 15.30
N ALA A 197 -15.62 -8.44 16.40
CA ALA A 197 -15.67 -7.62 17.61
C ALA A 197 -14.27 -7.43 18.23
N GLN A 198 -13.50 -8.50 18.37
CA GLN A 198 -12.12 -8.44 18.87
C GLN A 198 -11.20 -7.63 17.95
N TRP A 199 -11.38 -7.75 16.63
CA TRP A 199 -10.62 -6.97 15.66
C TRP A 199 -10.86 -5.48 15.83
N GLU A 200 -12.11 -5.04 15.89
CA GLU A 200 -12.45 -3.61 16.04
C GLU A 200 -12.05 -3.08 17.42
N GLU A 201 -12.21 -3.85 18.49
CA GLU A 201 -11.76 -3.46 19.83
C GLU A 201 -10.24 -3.24 19.86
N ARG A 202 -9.45 -4.18 19.36
CA ARG A 202 -7.99 -4.07 19.35
C ARG A 202 -7.49 -2.96 18.43
N LYS A 203 -8.15 -2.77 17.29
CA LYS A 203 -7.87 -1.64 16.38
C LYS A 203 -8.19 -0.29 17.03
N ALA A 204 -9.16 -0.23 17.93
CA ALA A 204 -9.46 0.96 18.70
C ALA A 204 -8.35 1.27 19.73
N GLN A 205 -7.72 0.21 20.29
CA GLN A 205 -6.65 0.34 21.29
C GLN A 205 -5.26 0.64 20.68
N GLU A 206 -5.05 0.44 19.36
CA GLU A 206 -3.74 0.64 18.72
C GLU A 206 -3.27 2.10 18.69
N LYS A 207 -4.15 3.04 18.90
CA LYS A 207 -3.83 4.47 18.86
C LYS A 207 -4.56 5.17 19.99
N ASP A 208 -3.81 5.91 20.79
CA ASP A 208 -4.38 6.96 21.62
C ASP A 208 -5.04 7.97 20.67
N ARG A 209 -6.35 8.17 20.86
CA ARG A 209 -7.14 9.06 20.00
C ARG A 209 -7.73 10.16 20.85
N ASP A 210 -7.43 11.38 20.46
CA ASP A 210 -8.05 12.58 21.04
C ASP A 210 -9.47 12.82 20.47
N SER A 211 -9.79 12.18 19.32
CA SER A 211 -11.08 12.26 18.65
C SER A 211 -11.46 10.89 18.05
N CYS A 212 -12.75 10.57 18.04
CA CYS A 212 -13.27 9.39 17.34
C CYS A 212 -12.94 9.43 15.83
N LEU A 213 -12.65 10.61 15.28
CA LEU A 213 -12.32 10.83 13.88
C LEU A 213 -10.82 10.73 13.55
N ASP A 214 -9.96 10.49 14.55
CA ASP A 214 -8.53 10.38 14.29
C ASP A 214 -8.18 9.20 13.40
N GLY A 215 -7.27 9.46 12.45
CA GLY A 215 -6.86 8.49 11.43
C GLY A 215 -7.88 8.27 10.31
N VAL A 216 -8.92 9.11 10.20
CA VAL A 216 -9.77 9.17 9.02
C VAL A 216 -9.06 10.01 7.95
N SER A 217 -8.71 9.40 6.82
CA SER A 217 -8.12 10.13 5.69
C SER A 217 -9.17 11.00 5.01
N SER A 218 -8.96 12.31 4.95
CA SER A 218 -9.86 13.27 4.28
C SER A 218 -9.74 13.25 2.75
N SER A 219 -8.74 12.57 2.20
CA SER A 219 -8.51 12.49 0.75
C SER A 219 -9.34 11.40 0.04
N GLN A 220 -10.11 10.61 0.79
CA GLN A 220 -11.01 9.62 0.21
C GLN A 220 -12.09 10.29 -0.65
N PRO A 221 -12.71 9.59 -1.66
CA PRO A 221 -13.93 10.06 -2.31
C PRO A 221 -14.99 10.43 -1.27
N ALA A 222 -15.76 11.51 -1.53
CA ALA A 222 -16.62 12.11 -0.52
C ALA A 222 -17.64 11.14 0.07
N LEU A 223 -18.25 10.28 -0.75
CA LEU A 223 -19.15 9.24 -0.26
C LEU A 223 -18.48 8.26 0.72
N ALA A 224 -17.27 7.79 0.38
CA ALA A 224 -16.52 6.89 1.25
C ALA A 224 -16.09 7.58 2.55
N LEU A 225 -15.65 8.84 2.45
CA LEU A 225 -15.31 9.67 3.60
C LEU A 225 -16.50 9.85 4.53
N THR A 226 -17.64 10.29 3.98
CA THR A 226 -18.87 10.52 4.74
C THR A 226 -19.33 9.24 5.45
N GLN A 227 -19.40 8.13 4.73
CA GLN A 227 -19.81 6.85 5.30
C GLN A 227 -18.90 6.41 6.45
N LYS A 228 -17.58 6.61 6.29
CA LYS A 228 -16.61 6.30 7.34
C LYS A 228 -16.73 7.21 8.55
N VAL A 229 -16.96 8.52 8.34
CA VAL A 229 -17.19 9.50 9.41
C VAL A 229 -18.46 9.15 10.18
N LEU A 230 -19.57 8.90 9.47
CA LEU A 230 -20.83 8.52 10.11
C LEU A 230 -20.70 7.24 10.93
N GLY A 231 -20.03 6.21 10.41
CA GLY A 231 -19.77 4.98 11.16
C GLY A 231 -18.95 5.23 12.43
N ARG A 232 -17.96 6.12 12.39
CA ARG A 232 -17.12 6.48 13.54
C ARG A 232 -17.90 7.23 14.63
N VAL A 233 -18.66 8.26 14.25
CA VAL A 233 -19.41 9.04 15.22
C VAL A 233 -20.57 8.24 15.84
N THR A 234 -21.20 7.36 15.05
CA THR A 234 -22.24 6.45 15.57
C THR A 234 -21.66 5.47 16.60
N ALA A 235 -20.49 4.90 16.30
CA ALA A 235 -19.78 4.02 17.25
C ALA A 235 -19.33 4.76 18.52
N ALA A 236 -19.11 6.09 18.44
CA ALA A 236 -18.78 6.95 19.56
C ALA A 236 -20.03 7.46 20.32
N GLY A 237 -21.24 6.96 20.00
CA GLY A 237 -22.48 7.28 20.70
C GLY A 237 -23.13 8.59 20.30
N LEU A 238 -22.71 9.23 19.17
CA LEU A 238 -23.36 10.45 18.68
C LEU A 238 -24.83 10.15 18.33
N PRO A 239 -25.80 10.90 18.88
CA PRO A 239 -27.21 10.78 18.52
C PRO A 239 -27.45 11.08 17.04
N THR A 240 -28.27 10.26 16.37
CA THR A 240 -28.55 10.37 14.94
C THR A 240 -29.19 11.68 14.54
N GLU A 241 -29.96 12.29 15.44
CA GLU A 241 -30.57 13.60 15.22
C GLU A 241 -29.58 14.76 15.12
N LEU A 242 -28.33 14.56 15.55
CA LEU A 242 -27.26 15.55 15.42
C LEU A 242 -26.51 15.43 14.09
N ILE A 243 -26.81 14.39 13.31
CA ILE A 243 -26.21 14.20 11.98
C ILE A 243 -26.98 15.07 10.99
N PRO A 244 -26.29 15.98 10.26
CA PRO A 244 -26.91 16.81 9.25
C PRO A 244 -27.57 15.99 8.15
N ALA A 245 -28.80 16.33 7.74
CA ALA A 245 -29.56 15.58 6.74
C ALA A 245 -28.87 15.51 5.37
N GLN A 246 -28.08 16.53 5.01
CA GLN A 246 -27.30 16.56 3.77
C GLN A 246 -26.20 15.49 3.71
N LEU A 247 -25.75 14.96 4.85
CA LEU A 247 -24.79 13.86 4.88
C LEU A 247 -25.48 12.49 4.68
N LEU A 248 -26.80 12.41 4.85
CA LEU A 248 -27.58 11.18 4.72
C LEU A 248 -28.17 10.98 3.34
N SER A 249 -28.13 12.00 2.46
CA SER A 249 -28.65 11.94 1.09
C SER A 249 -27.81 12.82 0.18
N VAL A 250 -27.38 12.25 -0.95
CA VAL A 250 -26.64 12.99 -1.99
C VAL A 250 -27.55 13.24 -3.16
N ARG A 251 -27.62 14.50 -3.61
CA ARG A 251 -28.32 14.89 -4.82
C ARG A 251 -27.30 15.25 -5.89
N ILE A 252 -27.49 14.73 -7.09
CA ILE A 252 -26.67 15.05 -8.24
C ILE A 252 -27.49 15.94 -9.16
N ASP A 253 -27.02 17.16 -9.37
CA ASP A 253 -27.59 18.14 -10.28
C ASP A 253 -26.64 18.31 -11.47
N LEU A 254 -27.20 18.69 -12.66
CA LEU A 254 -26.40 18.81 -13.88
C LEU A 254 -25.35 19.92 -13.81
N ASP A 255 -25.63 20.97 -13.08
CA ASP A 255 -24.77 22.16 -12.96
C ASP A 255 -24.00 22.23 -11.61
N GLY A 256 -24.11 21.17 -10.79
CA GLY A 256 -23.51 21.10 -9.46
C GLY A 256 -22.32 20.12 -9.36
N ASP A 257 -21.47 20.37 -8.39
CA ASP A 257 -20.37 19.45 -8.02
C ASP A 257 -20.72 18.74 -6.70
N ALA A 258 -21.44 17.62 -6.82
CA ALA A 258 -21.91 16.85 -5.67
C ALA A 258 -20.75 16.24 -4.84
N GLU A 259 -19.61 15.92 -5.47
CA GLU A 259 -18.43 15.39 -4.80
C GLU A 259 -17.82 16.44 -3.88
N ASN A 260 -17.57 17.65 -4.39
CA ASN A 260 -16.99 18.70 -3.59
C ASN A 260 -17.96 19.25 -2.54
N GLN A 261 -19.28 19.32 -2.85
CA GLN A 261 -20.28 19.74 -1.88
C GLN A 261 -20.33 18.76 -0.70
N LEU A 262 -20.49 17.47 -0.96
CA LEU A 262 -20.52 16.45 0.09
C LEU A 262 -19.21 16.41 0.89
N ARG A 263 -18.08 16.61 0.23
CA ARG A 263 -16.77 16.71 0.90
C ARG A 263 -16.72 17.89 1.87
N ALA A 264 -17.15 19.08 1.43
CA ALA A 264 -17.19 20.28 2.25
C ALA A 264 -18.09 20.08 3.48
N ASP A 265 -19.31 19.60 3.26
CA ASP A 265 -20.27 19.32 4.34
C ASP A 265 -19.71 18.28 5.34
N THR A 266 -19.04 17.25 4.84
CA THR A 266 -18.42 16.23 5.70
C THR A 266 -17.28 16.79 6.53
N LEU A 267 -16.41 17.61 5.95
CA LEU A 267 -15.28 18.22 6.67
C LEU A 267 -15.78 19.20 7.75
N GLU A 268 -16.80 20.02 7.45
CA GLU A 268 -17.44 20.90 8.42
C GLU A 268 -18.07 20.12 9.58
N PHE A 269 -18.74 19.00 9.26
CA PHE A 269 -19.28 18.10 10.27
C PHE A 269 -18.16 17.50 11.14
N MET A 270 -17.06 17.04 10.55
CA MET A 270 -15.90 16.53 11.28
C MET A 270 -15.33 17.57 12.27
N ASP A 271 -15.25 18.83 11.84
CA ASP A 271 -14.78 19.92 12.70
C ASP A 271 -15.77 20.23 13.84
N THR A 272 -17.07 20.07 13.57
CA THR A 272 -18.11 20.22 14.61
C THR A 272 -18.03 19.11 15.64
N VAL A 273 -17.82 17.86 15.21
CA VAL A 273 -17.60 16.72 16.12
C VAL A 273 -16.38 16.96 17.00
N ARG A 274 -15.23 17.31 16.43
CA ARG A 274 -13.98 17.56 17.18
C ARG A 274 -14.15 18.69 18.21
N ARG A 275 -14.88 19.74 17.86
CA ARG A 275 -15.19 20.81 18.81
C ARG A 275 -16.04 20.32 19.96
N ALA A 276 -17.08 19.55 19.69
CA ALA A 276 -17.92 18.96 20.72
C ALA A 276 -17.14 18.03 21.65
N GLU A 277 -16.30 17.15 21.09
CA GLU A 277 -15.41 16.28 21.87
C GLU A 277 -14.49 17.08 22.80
N LYS A 278 -13.88 18.13 22.28
CA LYS A 278 -13.03 19.03 23.07
C LYS A 278 -13.80 19.71 24.19
N ASP A 279 -15.00 20.21 23.91
CA ASP A 279 -15.85 20.87 24.92
C ASP A 279 -16.31 19.86 26.00
N ILE A 280 -16.59 18.62 25.64
CA ILE A 280 -16.90 17.52 26.57
C ILE A 280 -15.70 17.23 27.48
N LEU A 281 -14.49 17.11 26.91
CA LEU A 281 -13.27 16.86 27.70
C LEU A 281 -13.01 18.02 28.69
N VAL A 282 -13.18 19.26 28.26
CA VAL A 282 -13.04 20.42 29.12
C VAL A 282 -14.10 20.39 30.24
N GLY A 283 -15.35 20.05 29.88
CA GLY A 283 -16.44 19.95 30.88
C GLY A 283 -16.20 18.84 31.92
N ARG A 284 -15.63 17.70 31.52
CA ARG A 284 -15.28 16.60 32.42
C ARG A 284 -14.12 16.93 33.36
N ARG A 285 -13.14 17.72 32.91
CA ARG A 285 -11.98 18.13 33.73
C ARG A 285 -12.30 19.09 34.84
N GLY A 286 -13.39 19.86 34.72
CA GLY A 286 -13.71 20.91 35.69
C GLY A 286 -12.61 22.00 35.80
N ASP A 287 -12.67 22.83 36.84
CA ASP A 287 -11.66 23.87 37.13
C ASP A 287 -10.35 23.32 37.77
N ASP A 288 -10.18 22.00 37.86
CA ASP A 288 -9.03 21.38 38.55
C ASP A 288 -7.80 21.33 37.64
N VAL A 289 -6.88 22.28 37.83
CA VAL A 289 -5.60 22.42 37.12
C VAL A 289 -4.66 21.23 37.36
N ALA A 290 -4.96 20.33 38.31
CA ALA A 290 -4.18 19.13 38.60
C ALA A 290 -4.43 17.97 37.63
N ALA A 291 -5.38 18.08 36.74
CA ALA A 291 -5.76 17.03 35.77
C ALA A 291 -4.91 17.01 34.48
N GLU A 292 -3.80 17.74 34.42
CA GLU A 292 -2.90 17.79 33.25
C GLU A 292 -2.21 16.45 32.92
N LEU A 293 -2.32 15.47 33.82
CA LEU A 293 -1.69 14.14 33.68
C LEU A 293 -2.68 12.98 33.44
N ASP A 294 -3.98 13.23 33.52
CA ASP A 294 -4.97 12.20 33.27
C ASP A 294 -5.58 12.43 31.87
N VAL A 295 -5.13 11.64 30.90
CA VAL A 295 -5.74 11.56 29.58
C VAL A 295 -7.08 10.86 29.77
N SER A 296 -8.10 11.64 30.16
CA SER A 296 -9.46 11.11 30.30
C SER A 296 -9.96 10.71 28.93
N ASP A 297 -10.19 9.42 28.81
CA ASP A 297 -10.59 8.68 27.63
C ASP A 297 -11.97 9.14 27.12
N LEU A 298 -12.08 9.49 25.85
CA LEU A 298 -13.36 9.75 25.18
C LEU A 298 -14.17 8.46 24.94
N ARG A 299 -13.73 7.31 25.48
CA ARG A 299 -14.27 5.98 25.14
C ARG A 299 -15.77 5.83 25.33
N GLU A 300 -16.39 6.58 26.19
CA GLU A 300 -17.85 6.49 26.42
C GLU A 300 -18.44 7.89 26.61
N VAL A 301 -18.76 8.57 25.51
CA VAL A 301 -19.52 9.82 25.55
C VAL A 301 -21.01 9.50 25.49
N SER A 302 -21.76 9.92 26.51
CA SER A 302 -23.20 9.72 26.54
C SER A 302 -23.93 10.61 25.54
N ALA A 303 -25.11 10.18 25.09
CA ALA A 303 -25.95 10.97 24.21
C ALA A 303 -26.35 12.35 24.83
N GLU A 304 -26.39 12.45 26.16
CA GLU A 304 -26.67 13.69 26.87
C GLU A 304 -25.49 14.64 26.80
N GLU A 305 -24.27 14.16 26.96
CA GLU A 305 -23.06 14.96 26.82
C GLU A 305 -22.90 15.48 25.40
N TRP A 306 -23.13 14.63 24.39
CA TRP A 306 -23.16 15.08 23.01
C TRP A 306 -24.12 16.24 22.78
N ARG A 307 -25.39 16.11 23.24
CA ARG A 307 -26.41 17.18 23.09
C ARG A 307 -26.03 18.44 23.86
N ALA A 308 -25.48 18.31 25.04
CA ALA A 308 -25.12 19.46 25.89
C ALA A 308 -23.98 20.32 25.28
N HIS A 309 -23.05 19.67 24.55
CA HIS A 309 -21.88 20.35 24.00
C HIS A 309 -21.96 20.52 22.47
N TRP A 310 -23.07 20.11 21.86
CA TRP A 310 -23.28 20.27 20.42
C TRP A 310 -23.60 21.70 20.08
N ARG A 311 -22.60 22.39 19.51
CA ARG A 311 -22.80 23.77 19.02
C ARG A 311 -22.81 23.69 17.49
N GLN A 312 -23.95 24.04 16.87
CA GLN A 312 -23.96 24.31 15.45
C GLN A 312 -22.99 25.45 15.16
N ALA A 313 -22.18 25.33 14.12
CA ALA A 313 -21.38 26.44 13.64
C ALA A 313 -22.31 27.64 13.41
N PRO A 314 -21.95 28.87 13.83
CA PRO A 314 -22.70 30.02 13.40
C PRO A 314 -22.71 30.02 11.88
N VAL A 315 -23.89 29.96 11.30
CA VAL A 315 -24.08 30.19 9.86
C VAL A 315 -23.72 31.65 9.66
N GLU A 316 -22.48 31.93 9.25
CA GLU A 316 -22.17 33.26 8.74
C GLU A 316 -23.05 33.44 7.51
N PRO A 317 -23.91 34.47 7.48
CA PRO A 317 -24.67 34.74 6.29
C PRO A 317 -23.67 35.02 5.18
N VAL A 318 -23.72 34.22 4.13
CA VAL A 318 -22.99 34.50 2.89
C VAL A 318 -23.54 35.82 2.40
N GLU A 319 -22.82 36.90 2.65
CA GLU A 319 -23.10 38.18 1.97
C GLU A 319 -22.98 37.89 0.48
N ALA A 320 -24.13 37.93 -0.19
CA ALA A 320 -24.19 37.94 -1.63
C ALA A 320 -23.36 39.12 -2.11
N LYS A 321 -22.09 38.89 -2.46
CA LYS A 321 -21.33 39.86 -3.23
C LYS A 321 -22.00 39.92 -4.59
N ASP A 322 -22.76 40.98 -4.82
CA ASP A 322 -23.20 41.39 -6.14
C ASP A 322 -21.94 41.47 -7.03
N VAL A 323 -21.71 40.44 -7.81
CA VAL A 323 -20.75 40.46 -8.91
C VAL A 323 -21.46 41.22 -10.02
N GLU A 324 -21.28 42.53 -10.06
CA GLU A 324 -21.56 43.33 -11.24
C GLU A 324 -20.67 42.77 -12.39
N LEU A 325 -21.30 41.99 -13.24
CA LEU A 325 -20.77 41.60 -14.55
C LEU A 325 -20.72 42.87 -15.40
N THR A 326 -19.56 43.56 -15.40
CA THR A 326 -19.26 44.54 -16.44
C THR A 326 -19.07 43.79 -17.73
N ALA A 327 -20.09 43.89 -18.60
CA ALA A 327 -20.00 43.44 -19.98
C ALA A 327 -19.05 44.39 -20.73
N GLU A 328 -17.79 44.02 -20.84
CA GLU A 328 -16.89 44.57 -21.87
C GLU A 328 -17.11 43.76 -23.16
N GLU A 329 -17.70 44.46 -24.11
CA GLU A 329 -17.82 44.05 -25.52
C GLU A 329 -16.40 43.76 -26.09
N GLN A 330 -16.08 42.50 -26.33
CA GLN A 330 -15.03 42.15 -27.27
C GLN A 330 -15.68 41.79 -28.61
N GLN A 331 -15.58 42.75 -29.54
CA GLN A 331 -15.82 42.51 -30.95
C GLN A 331 -14.81 41.49 -31.51
N PRO A 332 -15.23 40.54 -32.33
CA PRO A 332 -14.31 39.69 -33.06
C PRO A 332 -13.73 40.45 -34.25
N ASP A 333 -12.43 40.58 -34.28
CA ASP A 333 -11.69 41.01 -35.48
C ASP A 333 -11.85 39.94 -36.56
N VAL A 334 -12.59 40.33 -37.60
CA VAL A 334 -12.70 39.59 -38.85
C VAL A 334 -11.50 39.95 -39.70
N HIS A 335 -10.50 39.08 -39.75
CA HIS A 335 -9.49 39.09 -40.78
C HIS A 335 -10.00 38.31 -42.01
N ASP A 336 -10.36 39.03 -43.04
CA ASP A 336 -10.51 38.52 -44.42
C ASP A 336 -9.10 38.18 -44.93
N ASP A 337 -8.79 36.94 -45.14
CA ASP A 337 -7.70 36.50 -45.98
C ASP A 337 -8.29 35.77 -47.21
N GLU A 338 -8.15 36.47 -48.37
CA GLU A 338 -8.46 35.94 -49.68
C GLU A 338 -7.48 34.82 -50.09
N PRO A 339 -7.92 33.84 -50.89
CA PRO A 339 -7.04 32.77 -51.37
C PRO A 339 -6.23 33.22 -52.59
N GLU A 340 -4.92 33.22 -52.48
CA GLU A 340 -4.02 33.29 -53.66
C GLU A 340 -3.94 31.93 -54.37
N ASP A 341 -4.45 31.97 -55.58
CA ASP A 341 -4.34 30.98 -56.67
C ASP A 341 -2.93 31.06 -57.31
N SER A 342 -2.19 29.98 -57.30
CA SER A 342 -1.16 29.66 -58.32
C SER A 342 -0.73 28.21 -58.14
N GLY A 343 -1.03 27.25 -58.96
CA GLY A 343 -0.81 27.09 -60.38
C GLY A 343 0.52 26.41 -60.67
N GLN A 344 0.45 25.17 -61.18
CA GLN A 344 1.45 24.44 -61.99
C GLN A 344 2.60 23.70 -61.25
N SER A 345 2.64 22.42 -61.37
CA SER A 345 2.90 21.45 -62.43
C SER A 345 4.29 20.82 -62.35
N LYS A 346 4.27 19.50 -62.52
CA LYS A 346 5.24 18.57 -63.12
C LYS A 346 6.39 17.96 -62.29
N SER A 347 6.22 16.67 -62.17
CA SER A 347 7.07 15.56 -62.60
C SER A 347 8.54 15.50 -62.10
N ALA A 348 8.87 14.48 -61.36
CA ALA A 348 9.69 13.32 -61.72
C ALA A 348 9.69 12.35 -60.51
#